data_deaaedcec69299434cd90e7969ce136d
#
_entry.id   deaaedcec69299434cd90e7969ce136d
#
_cell.length_a   1.000
_cell.length_b   1.000
_cell.length_c   1.000
_cell.angle_alpha   90.00
_cell.angle_beta   90.00
_cell.angle_gamma   90.00
#
_symmetry.space_group_name_H-M   'P 1'
#
loop_
_entity.id
_entity.type
_entity.pdbx_description
1 polymer ?
#
loop_
_entity_poly.entity_id
_entity_poly.type
_entity_poly.pdbx_seq_one_letter_code
_entity_poly.pdbx_strand_id
1 'polypeptide(L)'
;MKVEKIYHLADLHIRNYQRHDEYRKVFNKFLKNVERDGIENSVIYIAGDIAHAKTDMSPELVSEISWFLTECSKLREVVLITGNHDCNLNNSSRLDVLTPIVDNLNNKRIHYLKDTGVYNIHNLTFVVYSILDDKENWPTGDSISGENKICLFHGPVNKAQTDIGYTVSSDSFTTEIFDGFDMVLLGDIHKRQVLKESNPVIVYAGSTVQQNHGELLDGHGYLLWDVTSRTFTEHDLYNEYGYLTVDVDNGKIPNWVITESNSGKLPTKPRIRLRYSNTNKSEITKVITELKKLFNVVEVTVTRTDTVSKSNIGGLVN
;
A
#
# COMPACT_ATOMS: atom_id res chain seq x y z
N MET A 1 14.23 -24.43 8.96
CA MET A 1 14.63 -23.79 7.67
C MET A 1 15.47 -22.56 8.00
N LYS A 2 16.51 -22.21 7.25
CA LYS A 2 17.19 -20.93 7.38
C LYS A 2 16.59 -19.97 6.35
N VAL A 3 15.84 -18.98 6.78
CA VAL A 3 15.24 -17.98 5.89
C VAL A 3 16.33 -17.02 5.41
N GLU A 4 16.41 -16.81 4.10
CA GLU A 4 17.39 -15.96 3.44
C GLU A 4 16.74 -14.72 2.79
N LYS A 5 15.45 -14.80 2.44
CA LYS A 5 14.72 -13.74 1.76
C LYS A 5 13.37 -13.46 2.39
N ILE A 6 12.93 -12.19 2.29
CA ILE A 6 11.59 -11.76 2.73
C ILE A 6 10.94 -10.98 1.59
N TYR A 7 9.79 -11.45 1.10
CA TYR A 7 8.91 -10.69 0.22
C TYR A 7 8.06 -9.76 1.09
N HIS A 8 8.27 -8.46 1.00
CA HIS A 8 7.60 -7.46 1.83
C HIS A 8 6.56 -6.71 1.02
N LEU A 9 5.28 -6.97 1.30
CA LEU A 9 4.13 -6.24 0.79
C LEU A 9 3.53 -5.37 1.90
N ALA A 10 2.80 -4.32 1.51
CA ALA A 10 2.03 -3.48 2.43
C ALA A 10 0.80 -2.90 1.72
N ASP A 11 -0.15 -2.43 2.50
CA ASP A 11 -1.21 -1.53 2.06
C ASP A 11 -1.96 -2.08 0.82
N LEU A 12 -2.50 -3.31 0.96
CA LEU A 12 -3.26 -3.99 -0.08
C LEU A 12 -4.61 -3.32 -0.32
N HIS A 13 -5.24 -2.85 0.74
CA HIS A 13 -6.52 -2.15 0.76
C HIS A 13 -7.60 -2.82 -0.10
N ILE A 14 -7.81 -4.12 0.11
CA ILE A 14 -8.86 -4.86 -0.58
C ILE A 14 -10.22 -4.28 -0.17
N ARG A 15 -11.01 -3.86 -1.15
CA ARG A 15 -12.30 -3.19 -0.94
C ARG A 15 -13.45 -4.18 -0.88
N ASN A 16 -14.53 -3.83 -0.19
CA ASN A 16 -15.70 -4.71 0.00
C ASN A 16 -16.34 -5.20 -1.33
N TYR A 17 -16.60 -4.29 -2.27
CA TYR A 17 -17.42 -4.58 -3.45
C TYR A 17 -16.78 -4.15 -4.76
N GLN A 18 -15.53 -3.69 -4.74
CA GLN A 18 -14.91 -3.04 -5.89
C GLN A 18 -13.51 -3.56 -6.13
N ARG A 19 -13.06 -3.47 -7.39
CA ARG A 19 -11.68 -3.74 -7.81
C ARG A 19 -11.22 -5.20 -7.64
N HIS A 20 -12.11 -6.17 -7.40
CA HIS A 20 -11.69 -7.56 -7.13
C HIS A 20 -10.95 -8.18 -8.33
N ASP A 21 -11.40 -7.94 -9.58
CA ASP A 21 -10.67 -8.38 -10.78
C ASP A 21 -9.27 -7.79 -10.86
N GLU A 22 -9.11 -6.52 -10.45
CA GLU A 22 -7.84 -5.84 -10.41
C GLU A 22 -6.91 -6.49 -9.37
N TYR A 23 -7.38 -6.64 -8.12
CA TYR A 23 -6.62 -7.31 -7.06
C TYR A 23 -6.20 -8.71 -7.48
N ARG A 24 -7.13 -9.52 -8.00
CA ARG A 24 -6.84 -10.88 -8.49
C ARG A 24 -5.73 -10.90 -9.53
N LYS A 25 -5.74 -9.97 -10.47
CA LYS A 25 -4.71 -9.88 -11.53
C LYS A 25 -3.35 -9.49 -10.99
N VAL A 26 -3.29 -8.49 -10.11
CA VAL A 26 -2.03 -8.02 -9.52
C VAL A 26 -1.47 -9.07 -8.58
N PHE A 27 -2.28 -9.64 -7.69
CA PHE A 27 -1.84 -10.67 -6.75
C PHE A 27 -1.41 -11.95 -7.46
N ASN A 28 -2.08 -12.36 -8.53
CA ASN A 28 -1.61 -13.49 -9.35
C ASN A 28 -0.25 -13.23 -10.00
N LYS A 29 0.08 -11.96 -10.35
CA LYS A 29 1.43 -11.62 -10.84
C LYS A 29 2.46 -11.74 -9.73
N PHE A 30 2.14 -11.27 -8.52
CA PHE A 30 2.99 -11.46 -7.35
C PHE A 30 3.25 -12.94 -7.10
N LEU A 31 2.21 -13.76 -7.00
CA LEU A 31 2.33 -15.21 -6.79
C LEU A 31 3.19 -15.89 -7.84
N LYS A 32 2.99 -15.55 -9.13
CA LYS A 32 3.81 -16.05 -10.23
C LYS A 32 5.28 -15.62 -10.12
N ASN A 33 5.55 -14.41 -9.63
CA ASN A 33 6.92 -13.97 -9.38
C ASN A 33 7.57 -14.81 -8.27
N VAL A 34 6.89 -15.01 -7.14
CA VAL A 34 7.36 -15.83 -6.02
C VAL A 34 7.62 -17.28 -6.47
N GLU A 35 6.74 -17.83 -7.28
CA GLU A 35 6.89 -19.20 -7.84
C GLU A 35 8.07 -19.27 -8.81
N ARG A 36 8.17 -18.32 -9.75
CA ARG A 36 9.25 -18.27 -10.75
C ARG A 36 10.62 -18.06 -10.12
N ASP A 37 10.71 -17.25 -9.08
CA ASP A 37 11.98 -16.95 -8.40
C ASP A 37 12.54 -18.18 -7.70
N GLY A 38 11.71 -19.16 -7.35
CA GLY A 38 12.12 -20.45 -6.81
C GLY A 38 12.85 -20.41 -5.48
N ILE A 39 12.79 -19.26 -4.77
CA ILE A 39 13.53 -19.06 -3.51
C ILE A 39 12.78 -19.72 -2.35
N GLU A 40 13.04 -21.00 -2.11
CA GLU A 40 12.32 -21.75 -1.08
C GLU A 40 12.61 -21.27 0.35
N ASN A 41 13.83 -20.81 0.60
CA ASN A 41 14.26 -20.27 1.89
C ASN A 41 13.78 -18.83 2.08
N SER A 42 12.47 -18.61 1.96
CA SER A 42 11.87 -17.28 2.04
C SER A 42 10.53 -17.29 2.77
N VAL A 43 10.13 -16.11 3.23
CA VAL A 43 8.81 -15.85 3.81
C VAL A 43 8.15 -14.67 3.08
N ILE A 44 6.82 -14.63 3.09
CA ILE A 44 6.04 -13.49 2.62
C ILE A 44 5.59 -12.72 3.85
N TYR A 45 5.94 -11.44 3.92
CA TYR A 45 5.51 -10.52 4.97
C TYR A 45 4.54 -9.49 4.40
N ILE A 46 3.41 -9.27 5.11
CA ILE A 46 2.40 -8.27 4.76
C ILE A 46 2.27 -7.29 5.93
N ALA A 47 2.68 -6.05 5.68
CA ALA A 47 2.81 -5.01 6.68
C ALA A 47 1.50 -4.26 6.98
N GLY A 48 0.39 -4.97 7.14
CA GLY A 48 -0.91 -4.39 7.51
C GLY A 48 -1.70 -3.76 6.34
N ASP A 49 -2.86 -3.20 6.68
CA ASP A 49 -3.82 -2.60 5.76
C ASP A 49 -4.21 -3.53 4.60
N ILE A 50 -4.54 -4.77 4.96
CA ILE A 50 -5.00 -5.79 4.04
C ILE A 50 -6.43 -5.47 3.59
N ALA A 51 -7.33 -5.16 4.53
CA ALA A 51 -8.66 -4.65 4.25
C ALA A 51 -8.68 -3.13 4.12
N HIS A 52 -9.69 -2.58 3.43
CA HIS A 52 -9.83 -1.12 3.28
C HIS A 52 -10.83 -0.49 4.26
N ALA A 53 -11.87 -1.20 4.63
CA ALA A 53 -13.07 -0.65 5.26
C ALA A 53 -13.17 -0.91 6.77
N LYS A 54 -12.04 -1.06 7.45
CA LYS A 54 -11.97 -1.34 8.88
C LYS A 54 -12.78 -2.58 9.25
N THR A 55 -13.73 -2.43 10.14
CA THR A 55 -14.57 -3.55 10.63
C THR A 55 -15.80 -3.85 9.77
N ASP A 56 -15.94 -3.17 8.63
CA ASP A 56 -17.01 -3.45 7.67
C ASP A 56 -16.53 -4.50 6.65
N MET A 57 -17.20 -5.65 6.64
CA MET A 57 -16.78 -6.84 5.88
C MET A 57 -17.89 -7.31 4.96
N SER A 58 -17.61 -7.40 3.65
CA SER A 58 -18.48 -8.13 2.74
C SER A 58 -18.03 -9.57 2.57
N PRO A 59 -18.91 -10.49 2.16
CA PRO A 59 -18.53 -11.87 1.81
C PRO A 59 -17.42 -11.93 0.75
N GLU A 60 -17.47 -11.00 -0.21
CA GLU A 60 -16.47 -10.91 -1.27
C GLU A 60 -15.09 -10.53 -0.73
N LEU A 61 -15.03 -9.54 0.19
CA LEU A 61 -13.77 -9.17 0.86
C LEU A 61 -13.17 -10.36 1.60
N VAL A 62 -13.98 -11.07 2.40
CA VAL A 62 -13.55 -12.26 3.13
C VAL A 62 -13.00 -13.31 2.16
N SER A 63 -13.70 -13.53 1.04
CA SER A 63 -13.28 -14.47 0.00
C SER A 63 -11.94 -14.07 -0.63
N GLU A 64 -11.75 -12.78 -0.95
CA GLU A 64 -10.51 -12.29 -1.57
C GLU A 64 -9.31 -12.40 -0.63
N ILE A 65 -9.45 -11.98 0.63
CA ILE A 65 -8.39 -12.10 1.64
C ILE A 65 -8.06 -13.58 1.87
N SER A 66 -9.08 -14.41 2.09
CA SER A 66 -8.89 -15.85 2.33
C SER A 66 -8.17 -16.54 1.17
N TRP A 67 -8.57 -16.22 -0.06
CA TRP A 67 -7.90 -16.73 -1.26
C TRP A 67 -6.44 -16.31 -1.31
N PHE A 68 -6.16 -15.01 -1.15
CA PHE A 68 -4.79 -14.49 -1.29
C PHE A 68 -3.85 -15.08 -0.24
N LEU A 69 -4.26 -15.10 1.03
CA LEU A 69 -3.47 -15.71 2.10
C LEU A 69 -3.25 -17.22 1.88
N THR A 70 -4.28 -17.92 1.39
CA THR A 70 -4.18 -19.35 1.06
C THR A 70 -3.18 -19.60 -0.07
N GLU A 71 -3.26 -18.84 -1.17
CA GLU A 71 -2.32 -19.01 -2.30
C GLU A 71 -0.88 -18.64 -1.89
N CYS A 72 -0.69 -17.56 -1.13
CA CYS A 72 0.62 -17.22 -0.56
C CYS A 72 1.17 -18.37 0.29
N SER A 73 0.33 -18.94 1.16
CA SER A 73 0.76 -20.01 2.09
C SER A 73 1.11 -21.33 1.40
N LYS A 74 0.58 -21.60 0.21
CA LYS A 74 1.01 -22.75 -0.62
C LYS A 74 2.46 -22.59 -1.08
N LEU A 75 2.86 -21.37 -1.37
CA LEU A 75 4.22 -21.08 -1.85
C LEU A 75 5.21 -20.91 -0.70
N ARG A 76 4.91 -20.05 0.28
CA ARG A 76 5.81 -19.69 1.38
C ARG A 76 5.03 -19.53 2.68
N GLU A 77 5.73 -19.56 3.83
CA GLU A 77 5.10 -19.13 5.08
C GLU A 77 4.78 -17.64 4.99
N VAL A 78 3.63 -17.27 5.55
CA VAL A 78 3.09 -15.90 5.53
C VAL A 78 3.15 -15.33 6.93
N VAL A 79 3.76 -14.17 7.08
CA VAL A 79 3.75 -13.36 8.30
C VAL A 79 2.95 -12.10 7.99
N LEU A 80 2.00 -11.75 8.85
CA LEU A 80 1.23 -10.51 8.68
C LEU A 80 0.98 -9.83 10.01
N ILE A 81 0.87 -8.50 9.97
CA ILE A 81 0.51 -7.66 11.12
C ILE A 81 -0.77 -6.88 10.83
N THR A 82 -1.34 -6.25 11.85
CA THR A 82 -2.53 -5.39 11.73
C THR A 82 -2.16 -4.00 11.24
N GLY A 83 -2.93 -3.48 10.27
CA GLY A 83 -2.93 -2.06 9.91
C GLY A 83 -4.14 -1.31 10.47
N ASN A 84 -4.13 0.03 10.38
CA ASN A 84 -5.21 0.88 10.92
C ASN A 84 -6.53 0.76 10.14
N HIS A 85 -6.51 0.21 8.94
CA HIS A 85 -7.69 -0.15 8.15
C HIS A 85 -8.17 -1.58 8.41
N ASP A 86 -7.41 -2.41 9.11
CA ASP A 86 -7.84 -3.76 9.49
C ASP A 86 -8.61 -3.79 10.82
N CYS A 87 -8.59 -2.71 11.62
CA CYS A 87 -9.17 -2.66 12.95
C CYS A 87 -9.85 -1.32 13.26
N ASN A 88 -10.49 -1.23 14.41
CA ASN A 88 -11.07 0.01 14.95
C ASN A 88 -10.21 0.52 16.11
N LEU A 89 -9.30 1.46 15.84
CA LEU A 89 -8.41 2.04 16.85
C LEU A 89 -9.16 2.74 18.01
N ASN A 90 -10.40 3.21 17.77
CA ASN A 90 -11.21 3.85 18.81
C ASN A 90 -11.91 2.85 19.73
N ASN A 91 -11.87 1.56 19.42
CA ASN A 91 -12.47 0.50 20.22
C ASN A 91 -11.66 -0.81 20.05
N SER A 92 -10.59 -0.92 20.81
CA SER A 92 -9.68 -2.07 20.82
C SER A 92 -10.32 -3.38 21.31
N SER A 93 -11.50 -3.31 21.96
CA SER A 93 -12.25 -4.50 22.38
C SER A 93 -12.99 -5.19 21.23
N ARG A 94 -13.14 -4.52 20.07
CA ARG A 94 -13.72 -5.15 18.87
C ARG A 94 -12.68 -6.00 18.16
N LEU A 95 -13.15 -7.10 17.59
CA LEU A 95 -12.32 -7.89 16.68
C LEU A 95 -11.91 -7.04 15.47
N ASP A 96 -10.68 -7.22 15.03
CA ASP A 96 -10.22 -6.76 13.73
C ASP A 96 -10.77 -7.67 12.62
N VAL A 97 -10.60 -7.25 11.36
CA VAL A 97 -11.13 -7.98 10.20
C VAL A 97 -10.35 -9.27 9.92
N LEU A 98 -9.07 -9.32 10.30
CA LEU A 98 -8.17 -10.42 9.95
C LEU A 98 -8.32 -11.62 10.90
N THR A 99 -8.52 -11.38 12.20
CA THR A 99 -8.66 -12.45 13.19
C THR A 99 -9.63 -13.54 12.76
N PRO A 100 -10.92 -13.26 12.45
CA PRO A 100 -11.86 -14.32 12.08
C PRO A 100 -11.49 -15.00 10.74
N ILE A 101 -10.84 -14.32 9.84
CA ILE A 101 -10.40 -14.91 8.57
C ILE A 101 -9.26 -15.89 8.80
N VAL A 102 -8.22 -15.47 9.53
CA VAL A 102 -7.04 -16.31 9.79
C VAL A 102 -7.39 -17.52 10.65
N ASP A 103 -8.22 -17.32 11.68
CA ASP A 103 -8.69 -18.42 12.55
C ASP A 103 -9.46 -19.46 11.75
N ASN A 104 -10.36 -19.03 10.85
CA ASN A 104 -11.11 -19.97 10.01
C ASN A 104 -10.26 -20.67 8.95
N LEU A 105 -9.21 -20.04 8.44
CA LEU A 105 -8.27 -20.70 7.54
C LEU A 105 -7.51 -21.83 8.25
N ASN A 106 -7.28 -21.72 9.55
CA ASN A 106 -6.60 -22.71 10.40
C ASN A 106 -5.34 -23.28 9.75
N ASN A 107 -4.52 -22.40 9.14
CA ASN A 107 -3.35 -22.76 8.37
C ASN A 107 -2.07 -22.43 9.13
N LYS A 108 -1.32 -23.45 9.54
CA LYS A 108 -0.09 -23.30 10.34
C LYS A 108 1.04 -22.54 9.64
N ARG A 109 0.94 -22.31 8.34
CA ARG A 109 1.89 -21.52 7.55
C ARG A 109 1.52 -20.04 7.47
N ILE A 110 0.44 -19.61 8.16
CA ILE A 110 0.02 -18.22 8.26
C ILE A 110 0.19 -17.78 9.70
N HIS A 111 1.10 -16.85 9.92
CA HIS A 111 1.43 -16.28 11.24
C HIS A 111 0.88 -14.87 11.33
N TYR A 112 -0.27 -14.71 11.99
CA TYR A 112 -0.84 -13.39 12.26
C TYR A 112 -0.29 -12.86 13.58
N LEU A 113 0.64 -11.93 13.49
CA LEU A 113 1.33 -11.33 14.64
C LEU A 113 0.62 -10.02 15.00
N LYS A 114 -0.49 -10.15 15.71
CA LYS A 114 -1.38 -9.02 16.04
C LYS A 114 -0.86 -8.16 17.19
N ASP A 115 -0.35 -8.82 18.22
CA ASP A 115 0.00 -8.17 19.49
C ASP A 115 1.47 -7.73 19.50
N THR A 116 1.79 -6.72 20.32
CA THR A 116 3.18 -6.36 20.60
C THR A 116 3.92 -7.54 21.21
N GLY A 117 5.10 -7.84 20.68
CA GLY A 117 5.87 -8.96 21.18
C GLY A 117 7.05 -9.37 20.31
N VAL A 118 7.78 -10.37 20.80
CA VAL A 118 8.93 -10.99 20.14
C VAL A 118 8.51 -12.37 19.63
N TYR A 119 8.62 -12.59 18.34
CA TYR A 119 8.20 -13.81 17.65
C TYR A 119 9.36 -14.42 16.89
N ASN A 120 9.76 -15.61 17.29
CA ASN A 120 10.84 -16.34 16.60
C ASN A 120 10.23 -17.26 15.55
N ILE A 121 10.51 -16.98 14.28
CA ILE A 121 10.12 -17.80 13.14
C ILE A 121 11.39 -18.19 12.39
N HIS A 122 11.77 -19.45 12.47
CA HIS A 122 13.05 -19.96 11.97
C HIS A 122 14.26 -19.23 12.58
N ASN A 123 15.09 -18.60 11.75
CA ASN A 123 16.25 -17.81 12.16
C ASN A 123 15.94 -16.30 12.20
N LEU A 124 14.67 -15.91 12.15
CA LEU A 124 14.25 -14.52 12.21
C LEU A 124 13.64 -14.21 13.58
N THR A 125 14.06 -13.11 14.17
CA THR A 125 13.47 -12.56 15.39
C THR A 125 12.60 -11.36 15.00
N PHE A 126 11.32 -11.61 14.73
CA PHE A 126 10.35 -10.55 14.46
C PHE A 126 9.91 -9.89 15.75
N VAL A 127 9.87 -8.58 15.75
CA VAL A 127 9.41 -7.77 16.86
C VAL A 127 8.29 -6.87 16.36
N VAL A 128 7.09 -7.11 16.86
CA VAL A 128 5.92 -6.34 16.44
C VAL A 128 5.72 -5.15 17.37
N TYR A 129 5.65 -3.97 16.79
CA TYR A 129 5.13 -2.77 17.39
C TYR A 129 3.67 -2.64 16.97
N SER A 130 2.78 -3.23 17.77
CA SER A 130 1.35 -3.23 17.43
C SER A 130 0.75 -1.85 17.57
N ILE A 131 -0.04 -1.44 16.55
CA ILE A 131 -0.83 -0.20 16.59
C ILE A 131 -2.02 -0.28 17.56
N LEU A 132 -2.31 -1.47 18.10
CA LEU A 132 -3.35 -1.72 19.10
C LEU A 132 -2.85 -1.54 20.53
N ASP A 133 -1.57 -1.26 20.70
CA ASP A 133 -0.90 -1.17 21.99
C ASP A 133 -0.20 0.18 22.16
N ASP A 134 -0.03 0.60 23.41
CA ASP A 134 0.68 1.84 23.73
C ASP A 134 2.19 1.67 23.49
N LYS A 135 2.83 2.72 22.97
CA LYS A 135 4.25 2.74 22.64
C LYS A 135 5.15 2.36 23.84
N GLU A 136 4.72 2.69 25.05
CA GLU A 136 5.41 2.40 26.29
C GLU A 136 5.60 0.89 26.53
N ASN A 137 4.78 0.05 25.91
CA ASN A 137 4.85 -1.40 25.98
C ASN A 137 5.78 -2.02 24.92
N TRP A 138 6.27 -1.21 23.96
CA TRP A 138 7.12 -1.71 22.89
C TRP A 138 8.52 -2.04 23.40
N PRO A 139 9.03 -3.25 23.15
CA PRO A 139 10.38 -3.61 23.57
C PRO A 139 11.42 -2.86 22.75
N THR A 140 12.47 -2.37 23.39
CA THR A 140 13.59 -1.75 22.68
C THR A 140 14.46 -2.77 21.97
N GLY A 141 15.03 -2.43 20.81
CA GLY A 141 15.86 -3.36 20.04
C GLY A 141 17.06 -3.89 20.83
N ASP A 142 17.63 -3.08 21.74
CA ASP A 142 18.75 -3.49 22.60
C ASP A 142 18.35 -4.48 23.71
N SER A 143 17.07 -4.50 24.10
CA SER A 143 16.58 -5.45 25.12
C SER A 143 16.35 -6.86 24.57
N ILE A 144 16.42 -7.03 23.25
CA ILE A 144 16.10 -8.27 22.57
C ILE A 144 17.37 -9.02 22.18
N SER A 145 17.43 -10.28 22.58
CA SER A 145 18.45 -11.23 22.13
C SER A 145 17.94 -12.01 20.91
N GLY A 146 18.82 -12.27 19.97
CA GLY A 146 18.50 -13.04 18.77
C GLY A 146 19.31 -12.60 17.55
N GLU A 147 19.29 -13.44 16.52
CA GLU A 147 19.83 -13.09 15.22
C GLU A 147 18.73 -12.48 14.34
N ASN A 148 19.13 -11.60 13.40
CA ASN A 148 18.22 -10.97 12.45
C ASN A 148 16.99 -10.34 13.14
N LYS A 149 17.25 -9.35 14.00
CA LYS A 149 16.20 -8.62 14.72
C LYS A 149 15.47 -7.69 13.76
N ILE A 150 14.23 -8.00 13.45
CA ILE A 150 13.43 -7.32 12.45
C ILE A 150 12.21 -6.68 13.13
N CYS A 151 12.15 -5.36 13.16
CA CYS A 151 10.97 -4.67 13.65
C CYS A 151 9.90 -4.59 12.56
N LEU A 152 8.68 -4.97 12.90
CA LEU A 152 7.48 -4.89 12.08
C LEU A 152 6.57 -3.81 12.64
N PHE A 153 6.30 -2.78 11.86
CA PHE A 153 5.45 -1.66 12.29
C PHE A 153 4.58 -1.14 11.14
N HIS A 154 3.33 -0.87 11.46
CA HIS A 154 2.40 -0.20 10.56
C HIS A 154 2.00 1.13 11.16
N GLY A 155 2.53 2.22 10.63
CA GLY A 155 2.23 3.55 11.14
C GLY A 155 3.15 4.65 10.57
N PRO A 156 2.77 5.93 10.79
CA PRO A 156 3.46 7.07 10.20
C PRO A 156 4.74 7.41 10.98
N VAL A 157 5.90 7.22 10.36
CA VAL A 157 7.19 7.61 10.93
C VAL A 157 7.56 9.02 10.48
N ASN A 158 8.14 9.81 11.38
CA ASN A 158 8.58 11.19 11.12
C ASN A 158 9.46 11.27 9.86
N LYS A 159 9.26 12.31 9.05
CA LYS A 159 9.89 12.59 7.77
C LYS A 159 9.46 11.68 6.60
N ALA A 160 8.62 10.68 6.81
CA ALA A 160 8.02 9.95 5.70
C ALA A 160 7.21 10.90 4.79
N GLN A 161 7.20 10.64 3.49
CA GLN A 161 6.54 11.48 2.50
C GLN A 161 5.45 10.72 1.76
N THR A 162 4.37 11.40 1.43
CA THR A 162 3.36 10.90 0.48
C THR A 162 3.67 11.39 -0.94
N ASP A 163 3.07 10.77 -1.95
CA ASP A 163 3.26 11.17 -3.36
C ASP A 163 2.78 12.60 -3.67
N ILE A 164 1.82 13.12 -2.91
CA ILE A 164 1.36 14.51 -3.04
C ILE A 164 2.28 15.53 -2.35
N GLY A 165 3.42 15.08 -1.81
CA GLY A 165 4.43 15.94 -1.18
C GLY A 165 4.16 16.29 0.29
N TYR A 166 3.14 15.70 0.92
CA TYR A 166 2.97 15.85 2.37
C TYR A 166 4.09 15.09 3.10
N THR A 167 4.72 15.76 4.05
CA THR A 167 5.74 15.17 4.93
C THR A 167 5.16 14.94 6.31
N VAL A 168 5.27 13.71 6.80
CA VAL A 168 4.84 13.35 8.16
C VAL A 168 5.67 14.10 9.19
N SER A 169 5.00 14.78 10.10
CA SER A 169 5.61 15.39 11.28
C SER A 169 5.09 14.65 12.52
N SER A 170 5.96 13.94 13.18
CA SER A 170 5.63 13.17 14.38
C SER A 170 6.79 13.21 15.37
N ASP A 171 6.55 13.70 16.57
CA ASP A 171 7.52 13.65 17.65
C ASP A 171 7.52 12.28 18.35
N SER A 172 6.46 11.50 18.17
CA SER A 172 6.29 10.21 18.84
C SER A 172 6.94 9.05 18.09
N PHE A 173 6.88 9.08 16.74
CA PHE A 173 7.36 7.99 15.89
C PHE A 173 8.53 8.48 15.03
N THR A 174 9.66 8.65 15.65
CA THR A 174 10.92 9.01 14.98
C THR A 174 11.73 7.75 14.66
N THR A 175 12.76 7.85 13.82
CA THR A 175 13.59 6.69 13.44
C THR A 175 14.36 6.08 14.61
N GLU A 176 14.58 6.84 15.69
CA GLU A 176 15.32 6.44 16.89
C GLU A 176 14.58 5.37 17.71
N ILE A 177 13.24 5.28 17.61
CA ILE A 177 12.49 4.21 18.30
C ILE A 177 12.87 2.80 17.80
N PHE A 178 13.51 2.73 16.64
CA PHE A 178 13.94 1.49 16.02
C PHE A 178 15.43 1.17 16.23
N ASP A 179 16.14 1.93 17.04
CA ASP A 179 17.56 1.64 17.31
C ASP A 179 17.71 0.25 17.97
N GLY A 180 18.81 -0.42 17.66
CA GLY A 180 19.08 -1.78 18.11
C GLY A 180 18.49 -2.91 17.27
N PHE A 181 17.68 -2.59 16.22
CA PHE A 181 17.24 -3.56 15.22
C PHE A 181 18.24 -3.66 14.06
N ASP A 182 18.11 -4.71 13.26
CA ASP A 182 18.86 -4.90 12.02
C ASP A 182 18.12 -4.30 10.82
N MET A 183 16.81 -4.55 10.75
CA MET A 183 15.90 -4.09 9.71
C MET A 183 14.57 -3.65 10.31
N VAL A 184 13.91 -2.70 9.67
CA VAL A 184 12.56 -2.24 10.02
C VAL A 184 11.70 -2.22 8.76
N LEU A 185 10.67 -3.05 8.76
CA LEU A 185 9.77 -3.26 7.64
C LEU A 185 8.44 -2.57 7.92
N LEU A 186 8.16 -1.48 7.20
CA LEU A 186 7.05 -0.56 7.47
C LEU A 186 5.90 -0.69 6.48
N GLY A 187 4.67 -0.45 6.97
CA GLY A 187 3.45 -0.15 6.20
C GLY A 187 2.79 1.15 6.66
N ASP A 188 1.66 1.57 6.06
CA ASP A 188 0.86 2.79 6.27
C ASP A 188 1.13 3.92 5.25
N ILE A 189 2.37 4.11 4.83
CA ILE A 189 2.70 5.12 3.83
C ILE A 189 2.80 4.46 2.45
N HIS A 190 1.88 4.83 1.56
CA HIS A 190 1.73 4.20 0.24
C HIS A 190 2.89 4.49 -0.71
N LYS A 191 3.67 5.53 -0.45
CA LYS A 191 4.90 5.83 -1.20
C LYS A 191 6.04 4.95 -0.72
N ARG A 192 6.59 4.12 -1.60
CA ARG A 192 7.82 3.36 -1.36
C ARG A 192 8.98 4.33 -1.08
N GLN A 193 9.67 4.14 0.04
CA GLN A 193 10.78 5.02 0.41
C GLN A 193 11.67 4.43 1.50
N VAL A 194 12.94 4.81 1.47
CA VAL A 194 13.91 4.54 2.52
C VAL A 194 13.94 5.72 3.47
N LEU A 195 13.75 5.48 4.76
CA LEU A 195 13.90 6.50 5.80
C LEU A 195 15.31 6.51 6.40
N LYS A 196 15.95 5.34 6.48
CA LYS A 196 17.32 5.18 7.00
C LYS A 196 17.99 4.01 6.26
N GLU A 197 19.20 4.22 5.77
CA GLU A 197 19.91 3.26 4.92
C GLU A 197 20.72 2.20 5.68
N SER A 198 21.00 2.45 6.96
CA SER A 198 21.80 1.53 7.77
C SER A 198 21.57 1.72 9.27
N ASN A 199 21.70 0.63 10.04
CA ASN A 199 21.75 0.58 11.50
C ASN A 199 20.59 1.28 12.24
N PRO A 200 19.37 0.81 12.06
CA PRO A 200 18.84 -0.21 11.15
C PRO A 200 18.55 0.34 9.75
N VAL A 201 18.31 -0.53 8.78
CA VAL A 201 17.69 -0.16 7.49
C VAL A 201 16.18 -0.02 7.72
N ILE A 202 15.59 1.14 7.42
CA ILE A 202 14.18 1.46 7.68
C ILE A 202 13.48 1.79 6.36
N VAL A 203 12.47 0.99 5.96
CA VAL A 203 11.86 1.12 4.63
C VAL A 203 10.35 0.89 4.66
N TYR A 204 9.62 1.78 3.98
CA TYR A 204 8.24 1.54 3.55
C TYR A 204 8.21 0.79 2.23
N ALA A 205 7.48 -0.32 2.17
CA ALA A 205 7.29 -1.05 0.91
C ALA A 205 6.41 -0.28 -0.08
N GLY A 206 5.58 0.63 0.42
CA GLY A 206 4.55 1.30 -0.35
C GLY A 206 3.34 0.40 -0.63
N SER A 207 2.26 0.97 -1.16
CA SER A 207 1.08 0.20 -1.48
C SER A 207 1.34 -0.79 -2.63
N THR A 208 0.78 -1.99 -2.51
CA THR A 208 0.92 -3.02 -3.55
C THR A 208 0.17 -2.67 -4.83
N VAL A 209 -0.90 -1.86 -4.70
CA VAL A 209 -1.76 -1.40 -5.79
C VAL A 209 -2.09 0.07 -5.57
N GLN A 210 -2.02 0.89 -6.61
CA GLN A 210 -2.41 2.31 -6.52
C GLN A 210 -3.82 2.47 -5.94
N GLN A 211 -3.99 3.29 -4.91
CA GLN A 211 -5.23 3.41 -4.16
C GLN A 211 -6.11 4.58 -4.60
N ASN A 212 -5.51 5.67 -5.07
CA ASN A 212 -6.24 6.89 -5.43
C ASN A 212 -5.45 7.77 -6.42
N HIS A 213 -6.08 8.87 -6.84
CA HIS A 213 -5.48 9.85 -7.77
C HIS A 213 -4.37 10.74 -7.16
N GLY A 214 -4.08 10.60 -5.90
CA GLY A 214 -2.98 11.31 -5.21
C GLY A 214 -1.69 10.52 -5.23
N GLU A 215 -1.71 9.28 -5.68
CA GLU A 215 -0.55 8.42 -5.79
C GLU A 215 -0.01 8.41 -7.22
N LEU A 216 1.29 8.21 -7.38
CA LEU A 216 1.91 8.01 -8.68
C LEU A 216 1.41 6.71 -9.33
N LEU A 217 1.60 6.57 -10.62
CA LEU A 217 1.27 5.32 -11.33
C LEU A 217 2.30 4.22 -11.11
N ASP A 218 3.54 4.61 -10.81
CA ASP A 218 4.69 3.73 -10.61
C ASP A 218 4.97 3.52 -9.11
N GLY A 219 5.81 2.52 -8.79
CA GLY A 219 6.26 2.26 -7.44
C GLY A 219 5.32 1.37 -6.62
N HIS A 220 4.35 0.71 -7.27
CA HIS A 220 3.43 -0.22 -6.61
C HIS A 220 3.88 -1.67 -6.81
N GLY A 221 3.99 -2.42 -5.70
CA GLY A 221 4.46 -3.80 -5.76
C GLY A 221 4.97 -4.34 -4.43
N TYR A 222 6.22 -4.80 -4.40
CA TYR A 222 6.83 -5.37 -3.20
C TYR A 222 8.34 -5.15 -3.17
N LEU A 223 8.93 -5.33 -1.98
CA LEU A 223 10.38 -5.42 -1.80
C LEU A 223 10.80 -6.86 -1.58
N LEU A 224 11.92 -7.26 -2.17
CA LEU A 224 12.56 -8.55 -1.90
C LEU A 224 13.84 -8.31 -1.11
N TRP A 225 13.79 -8.61 0.18
CA TRP A 225 14.92 -8.44 1.09
C TRP A 225 15.88 -9.63 1.05
N ASP A 226 17.16 -9.33 1.18
CA ASP A 226 18.19 -10.28 1.59
C ASP A 226 18.47 -10.10 3.08
N VAL A 227 18.21 -11.14 3.85
CA VAL A 227 18.32 -11.12 5.31
C VAL A 227 19.78 -10.99 5.76
N THR A 228 20.70 -11.59 5.04
CA THR A 228 22.12 -11.63 5.41
C THR A 228 22.80 -10.28 5.17
N SER A 229 22.57 -9.69 3.99
CA SER A 229 23.17 -8.40 3.62
C SER A 229 22.34 -7.19 4.12
N ARG A 230 21.09 -7.42 4.57
CA ARG A 230 20.15 -6.38 4.99
C ARG A 230 19.87 -5.36 3.89
N THR A 231 19.85 -5.84 2.67
CA THR A 231 19.54 -5.05 1.46
C THR A 231 18.25 -5.55 0.83
N PHE A 232 17.70 -4.78 -0.09
CA PHE A 232 16.49 -5.18 -0.81
C PHE A 232 16.55 -4.77 -2.28
N THR A 233 15.69 -5.40 -3.08
CA THR A 233 15.38 -4.99 -4.45
C THR A 233 13.91 -4.63 -4.57
N GLU A 234 13.62 -3.64 -5.40
CA GLU A 234 12.26 -3.17 -5.67
C GLU A 234 11.66 -3.92 -6.84
N HIS A 235 10.42 -4.35 -6.71
CA HIS A 235 9.69 -5.09 -7.73
C HIS A 235 8.32 -4.48 -7.95
N ASP A 236 8.12 -3.81 -9.06
CA ASP A 236 6.83 -3.26 -9.44
C ASP A 236 5.94 -4.35 -10.04
N LEU A 237 4.66 -4.31 -9.69
CA LEU A 237 3.64 -5.19 -10.23
C LEU A 237 2.82 -4.42 -11.26
N TYR A 238 3.07 -4.70 -12.55
CA TYR A 238 2.29 -4.06 -13.61
C TYR A 238 0.79 -4.25 -13.40
N ASN A 239 0.07 -3.14 -13.38
CA ASN A 239 -1.37 -3.09 -13.26
C ASN A 239 -1.99 -2.46 -14.52
N GLU A 240 -2.89 -3.18 -15.18
CA GLU A 240 -3.64 -2.63 -16.33
C GLU A 240 -4.67 -1.57 -15.91
N TYR A 241 -5.02 -1.52 -14.61
CA TYR A 241 -5.86 -0.47 -14.01
C TYR A 241 -4.98 0.59 -13.39
N GLY A 242 -5.52 1.80 -13.26
CA GLY A 242 -4.81 2.89 -12.57
C GLY A 242 -5.69 4.11 -12.41
N TYR A 243 -5.29 5.02 -11.54
CA TYR A 243 -5.92 6.32 -11.35
C TYR A 243 -5.12 7.38 -12.11
N LEU A 244 -5.69 7.89 -13.19
CA LEU A 244 -5.06 8.85 -14.10
C LEU A 244 -5.74 10.21 -13.96
N THR A 245 -4.98 11.25 -13.64
CA THR A 245 -5.48 12.63 -13.67
C THR A 245 -5.06 13.29 -14.99
N VAL A 246 -6.03 13.83 -15.73
CA VAL A 246 -5.83 14.50 -17.01
C VAL A 246 -6.34 15.94 -16.90
N ASP A 247 -5.42 16.90 -17.04
CA ASP A 247 -5.74 18.33 -17.08
C ASP A 247 -6.01 18.76 -18.51
N VAL A 248 -7.22 19.25 -18.77
CA VAL A 248 -7.68 19.69 -20.09
C VAL A 248 -7.86 21.21 -20.08
N ASP A 249 -7.25 21.89 -21.02
CA ASP A 249 -7.43 23.31 -21.25
C ASP A 249 -7.86 23.55 -22.69
N ASN A 250 -8.84 24.48 -22.89
CA ASN A 250 -9.38 24.78 -24.19
C ASN A 250 -9.81 23.54 -25.01
N GLY A 251 -10.39 22.55 -24.35
CA GLY A 251 -10.89 21.32 -24.97
C GLY A 251 -9.82 20.37 -25.54
N LYS A 252 -8.55 20.50 -25.13
CA LYS A 252 -7.44 19.73 -25.65
C LYS A 252 -6.89 18.74 -24.64
N ILE A 253 -6.75 17.49 -25.05
CA ILE A 253 -6.02 16.46 -24.30
C ILE A 253 -4.52 16.80 -24.37
N PRO A 254 -3.79 16.80 -23.24
CA PRO A 254 -2.35 17.01 -23.24
C PRO A 254 -1.61 15.97 -24.10
N ASN A 255 -0.63 16.42 -24.86
CA ASN A 255 0.14 15.53 -25.76
C ASN A 255 0.80 14.35 -25.05
N TRP A 256 1.22 14.53 -23.78
CA TRP A 256 1.85 13.45 -23.03
C TRP A 256 0.91 12.25 -22.85
N VAL A 257 -0.41 12.46 -22.68
CA VAL A 257 -1.40 11.37 -22.56
C VAL A 257 -1.39 10.50 -23.82
N ILE A 258 -1.32 11.11 -24.99
CA ILE A 258 -1.29 10.40 -26.27
C ILE A 258 0.05 9.67 -26.42
N THR A 259 1.15 10.35 -26.14
CA THR A 259 2.51 9.80 -26.29
C THR A 259 2.73 8.61 -25.35
N GLU A 260 2.36 8.76 -24.08
CA GLU A 260 2.57 7.71 -23.08
C GLU A 260 1.58 6.55 -23.22
N SER A 261 0.35 6.81 -23.66
CA SER A 261 -0.59 5.75 -24.03
C SER A 261 -0.03 4.88 -25.16
N ASN A 262 0.49 5.51 -26.22
CA ASN A 262 1.07 4.80 -27.36
C ASN A 262 2.36 4.04 -27.00
N SER A 263 3.12 4.49 -26.02
CA SER A 263 4.31 3.80 -25.51
C SER A 263 4.03 2.71 -24.47
N GLY A 264 2.76 2.51 -24.10
CA GLY A 264 2.35 1.51 -23.11
C GLY A 264 2.72 1.85 -21.65
N LYS A 265 3.06 3.10 -21.36
CA LYS A 265 3.39 3.57 -20.01
C LYS A 265 2.16 3.83 -19.15
N LEU A 266 1.02 4.10 -19.79
CA LEU A 266 -0.23 4.35 -19.07
C LEU A 266 -1.06 3.06 -18.91
N PRO A 267 -1.89 2.97 -17.84
CA PRO A 267 -2.78 1.84 -17.66
C PRO A 267 -3.78 1.75 -18.82
N THR A 268 -4.06 0.54 -19.29
CA THR A 268 -5.02 0.31 -20.40
C THR A 268 -6.47 0.44 -19.96
N LYS A 269 -6.73 0.35 -18.66
CA LYS A 269 -8.07 0.44 -18.02
C LYS A 269 -8.07 1.51 -16.90
N PRO A 270 -7.84 2.79 -17.24
CA PRO A 270 -7.75 3.82 -16.22
C PRO A 270 -9.11 4.22 -15.64
N ARG A 271 -9.07 4.66 -14.37
CA ARG A 271 -10.07 5.54 -13.75
C ARG A 271 -9.57 6.96 -13.94
N ILE A 272 -10.26 7.76 -14.74
CA ILE A 272 -9.81 9.09 -15.14
C ILE A 272 -10.47 10.16 -14.29
N ARG A 273 -9.65 10.98 -13.64
CA ARG A 273 -10.06 12.30 -13.14
C ARG A 273 -9.72 13.35 -14.18
N LEU A 274 -10.75 13.84 -14.89
CA LEU A 274 -10.61 14.90 -15.86
C LEU A 274 -10.82 16.25 -15.16
N ARG A 275 -9.77 17.05 -15.06
CA ARG A 275 -9.83 18.42 -14.58
C ARG A 275 -9.78 19.35 -15.79
N TYR A 276 -10.64 20.36 -15.84
CA TYR A 276 -10.72 21.23 -17.02
C TYR A 276 -10.83 22.71 -16.67
N SER A 277 -10.24 23.54 -17.53
CA SER A 277 -10.34 24.98 -17.57
C SER A 277 -10.68 25.45 -18.99
N ASN A 278 -11.24 26.67 -19.13
CA ASN A 278 -11.52 27.30 -20.42
C ASN A 278 -12.19 26.39 -21.47
N THR A 279 -13.04 25.48 -21.02
CA THR A 279 -13.61 24.41 -21.86
C THR A 279 -15.10 24.33 -21.63
N ASN A 280 -15.89 24.31 -22.70
CA ASN A 280 -17.33 24.18 -22.62
C ASN A 280 -17.81 22.72 -22.53
N LYS A 281 -19.08 22.50 -22.20
CA LYS A 281 -19.66 21.19 -22.01
C LYS A 281 -19.57 20.28 -23.26
N SER A 282 -19.72 20.85 -24.44
CA SER A 282 -19.67 20.10 -25.71
C SER A 282 -18.24 19.60 -25.97
N GLU A 283 -17.24 20.43 -25.68
CA GLU A 283 -15.82 20.07 -25.82
C GLU A 283 -15.42 18.97 -24.81
N ILE A 284 -15.89 19.06 -23.56
CA ILE A 284 -15.65 17.98 -22.56
C ILE A 284 -16.21 16.65 -23.05
N THR A 285 -17.39 16.63 -23.65
CA THR A 285 -17.97 15.41 -24.20
C THR A 285 -17.09 14.83 -25.30
N LYS A 286 -16.50 15.66 -26.17
CA LYS A 286 -15.56 15.21 -27.21
C LYS A 286 -14.28 14.65 -26.59
N VAL A 287 -13.69 15.35 -25.61
CA VAL A 287 -12.51 14.88 -24.86
C VAL A 287 -12.75 13.51 -24.24
N ILE A 288 -13.88 13.31 -23.54
CA ILE A 288 -14.23 12.02 -22.96
C ILE A 288 -14.33 10.93 -24.04
N THR A 289 -14.91 11.28 -25.19
CA THR A 289 -15.02 10.33 -26.32
C THR A 289 -13.65 9.94 -26.88
N GLU A 290 -12.71 10.89 -26.96
CA GLU A 290 -11.34 10.64 -27.41
C GLU A 290 -10.58 9.79 -26.40
N LEU A 291 -10.69 10.09 -25.11
CA LEU A 291 -10.08 9.27 -24.03
C LEU A 291 -10.60 7.82 -24.07
N LYS A 292 -11.89 7.62 -24.33
CA LYS A 292 -12.49 6.29 -24.48
C LYS A 292 -12.04 5.53 -25.75
N LYS A 293 -11.47 6.23 -26.73
CA LYS A 293 -10.82 5.58 -27.88
C LYS A 293 -9.39 5.16 -27.58
N LEU A 294 -8.69 5.92 -26.71
CA LEU A 294 -7.32 5.61 -26.30
C LEU A 294 -7.26 4.49 -25.26
N PHE A 295 -8.26 4.42 -24.38
CA PHE A 295 -8.27 3.53 -23.21
C PHE A 295 -9.59 2.78 -23.09
N ASN A 296 -9.55 1.60 -22.50
CA ASN A 296 -10.74 0.92 -22.00
C ASN A 296 -11.13 1.50 -20.62
N VAL A 297 -11.66 2.73 -20.65
CA VAL A 297 -11.89 3.54 -19.45
C VAL A 297 -12.90 2.88 -18.51
N VAL A 298 -12.51 2.69 -17.25
CA VAL A 298 -13.39 2.13 -16.20
C VAL A 298 -14.36 3.19 -15.68
N GLU A 299 -13.84 4.39 -15.41
CA GLU A 299 -14.59 5.49 -14.80
C GLU A 299 -14.04 6.84 -15.28
N VAL A 300 -14.90 7.84 -15.41
CA VAL A 300 -14.52 9.24 -15.64
C VAL A 300 -15.23 10.12 -14.63
N THR A 301 -14.45 10.81 -13.80
CA THR A 301 -14.95 11.93 -12.98
C THR A 301 -14.51 13.24 -13.59
N VAL A 302 -15.35 14.26 -13.53
CA VAL A 302 -15.10 15.56 -14.20
C VAL A 302 -15.15 16.69 -13.18
N THR A 303 -14.08 17.49 -13.11
CA THR A 303 -13.98 18.61 -12.16
C THR A 303 -13.54 19.88 -12.90
N ARG A 304 -14.27 20.97 -12.72
CA ARG A 304 -13.90 22.28 -13.23
C ARG A 304 -12.87 22.94 -12.32
N THR A 305 -11.80 23.48 -12.89
CA THR A 305 -10.69 24.09 -12.14
C THR A 305 -10.60 25.61 -12.30
N ASP A 306 -11.43 26.21 -13.17
CA ASP A 306 -11.46 27.66 -13.27
C ASP A 306 -11.85 28.24 -11.89
N THR A 307 -10.98 29.08 -11.35
CA THR A 307 -11.31 29.89 -10.19
C THR A 307 -12.43 30.85 -10.60
N VAL A 308 -13.61 30.69 -10.00
CA VAL A 308 -14.57 31.79 -9.93
C VAL A 308 -13.84 32.90 -9.19
N SER A 309 -13.38 33.91 -9.92
CA SER A 309 -12.94 35.16 -9.31
C SER A 309 -14.09 35.58 -8.40
N LYS A 310 -13.85 35.61 -7.09
CA LYS A 310 -14.73 36.31 -6.16
C LYS A 310 -14.69 37.75 -6.61
N SER A 311 -15.59 38.11 -7.52
CA SER A 311 -15.90 39.49 -7.83
C SER A 311 -16.29 40.13 -6.50
N ASN A 312 -15.52 41.15 -6.11
CA ASN A 312 -15.75 42.02 -5.01
C ASN A 312 -17.25 42.34 -4.85
N ILE A 313 -17.88 41.79 -3.83
CA ILE A 313 -19.03 42.45 -3.22
C ILE A 313 -18.40 43.28 -2.10
N GLY A 314 -17.70 44.32 -2.53
CA GLY A 314 -17.33 45.45 -1.72
C GLY A 314 -18.30 46.56 -2.00
N GLY A 315 -19.00 46.99 -0.99
CA GLY A 315 -19.73 48.25 -1.02
C GLY A 315 -21.24 48.12 -0.86
N LEU A 316 -21.67 48.21 0.36
CA LEU A 316 -22.69 49.19 0.80
C LEU A 316 -22.79 49.08 2.33
N VAL A 317 -21.96 49.91 2.98
CA VAL A 317 -22.22 50.39 4.33
C VAL A 317 -23.22 51.56 4.14
N ASN A 318 -24.36 51.48 4.77
CA ASN A 318 -25.04 52.58 5.42
C ASN A 318 -25.88 52.06 6.56
#